data_246f780def4767e9be5245ca0186d0aa
#
_entry.id   246f780def4767e9be5245ca0186d0aa
#
_cell.length_a   1.000
_cell.length_b   1.000
_cell.length_c   1.000
_cell.angle_alpha   90.00
_cell.angle_beta   90.00
_cell.angle_gamma   90.00
#
_symmetry.space_group_name_H-M   'P 1'
#
loop_
_entity.id
_entity.type
_entity.pdbx_description
1 polymer ?
#
loop_
_entity_poly.entity_id
_entity_poly.type
_entity_poly.pdbx_seq_one_letter_code
_entity_poly.pdbx_strand_id
1 'polypeptide(L)'
;LEISTIDEELSKYIANVITRIKYIEFTPRIIKRRNHYVVYLKKSDQIADFLKLLGASDCCLEYEDVRINRDYNNNDNRLQICTDANMFRTVQSAQKQIEDIKLIDQMVGLKNIGNDKLKLLAELRLEHEGASMVELAELLSAKLEKTISKSSVNHMFRAIKEKANAYRKGETPND
;
A
#
# COMPACT_ATOMS: atom_id res chain seq x y z
N LEU A 1 -1.73 26.49 -14.40
CA LEU A 1 -1.90 27.85 -14.89
C LEU A 1 -1.14 28.02 -16.20
N GLU A 2 -1.79 28.54 -17.24
CA GLU A 2 -1.23 28.71 -18.58
C GLU A 2 -1.54 30.12 -19.10
N ILE A 3 -0.58 30.73 -19.77
CA ILE A 3 -0.73 32.00 -20.49
C ILE A 3 -0.32 31.73 -21.95
N SER A 4 -1.24 31.92 -22.89
CA SER A 4 -1.04 31.62 -24.30
C SER A 4 -0.81 32.91 -25.11
N THR A 5 0.16 32.88 -26.02
CA THR A 5 0.46 33.98 -26.96
C THR A 5 0.84 33.42 -28.33
N ILE A 6 0.67 34.20 -29.38
CA ILE A 6 1.14 33.86 -30.75
C ILE A 6 2.60 34.23 -30.97
N ASP A 7 3.12 35.15 -30.18
CA ASP A 7 4.47 35.70 -30.32
C ASP A 7 5.45 34.99 -29.36
N GLU A 8 6.55 34.49 -29.93
CA GLU A 8 7.60 33.82 -29.18
C GLU A 8 8.34 34.78 -28.25
N GLU A 9 8.67 35.97 -28.71
CA GLU A 9 9.40 36.96 -27.91
C GLU A 9 8.56 37.42 -26.72
N LEU A 10 7.25 37.61 -26.92
CA LEU A 10 6.33 37.94 -25.85
C LEU A 10 6.25 36.80 -24.81
N SER A 11 6.28 35.55 -25.25
CA SER A 11 6.31 34.41 -24.32
C SER A 11 7.56 34.39 -23.46
N LYS A 12 8.72 34.65 -24.02
CA LYS A 12 10.00 34.79 -23.31
C LYS A 12 9.97 35.94 -22.32
N TYR A 13 9.42 37.07 -22.76
CA TYR A 13 9.27 38.26 -21.91
C TYR A 13 8.39 37.96 -20.70
N ILE A 14 7.21 37.36 -20.90
CA ILE A 14 6.29 36.94 -19.81
C ILE A 14 7.00 36.02 -18.84
N ALA A 15 7.68 35.00 -19.33
CA ALA A 15 8.42 34.07 -18.47
C ALA A 15 9.50 34.78 -17.64
N ASN A 16 10.25 35.70 -18.25
CA ASN A 16 11.25 36.50 -17.55
C ASN A 16 10.65 37.39 -16.47
N VAL A 17 9.51 38.02 -16.75
CA VAL A 17 8.79 38.88 -15.78
C VAL A 17 8.38 38.03 -14.58
N ILE A 18 7.76 36.85 -14.80
CA ILE A 18 7.35 35.95 -13.76
C ILE A 18 8.54 35.49 -12.92
N THR A 19 9.67 35.13 -13.54
CA THR A 19 10.88 34.70 -12.82
C THR A 19 11.50 35.81 -11.97
N ARG A 20 11.34 37.05 -12.33
CA ARG A 20 11.89 38.21 -11.61
C ARG A 20 11.04 38.72 -10.46
N ILE A 21 9.88 38.12 -10.21
CA ILE A 21 9.03 38.47 -9.06
C ILE A 21 9.83 38.20 -7.78
N LYS A 22 9.94 39.23 -6.94
CA LYS A 22 10.69 39.13 -5.66
C LYS A 22 9.89 38.33 -4.64
N TYR A 23 10.61 37.67 -3.73
CA TYR A 23 10.10 36.90 -2.57
C TYR A 23 9.44 35.57 -2.88
N ILE A 24 9.21 35.21 -4.16
CA ILE A 24 8.65 33.92 -4.57
C ILE A 24 9.47 33.40 -5.74
N GLU A 25 9.97 32.18 -5.63
CA GLU A 25 10.73 31.54 -6.71
C GLU A 25 9.78 30.87 -7.70
N PHE A 26 9.48 31.57 -8.80
CA PHE A 26 8.71 31.01 -9.89
C PHE A 26 9.60 30.35 -10.94
N THR A 27 9.19 29.17 -11.43
CA THR A 27 9.89 28.43 -12.49
C THR A 27 8.96 28.22 -13.70
N PRO A 28 8.61 29.30 -14.45
CA PRO A 28 7.76 29.19 -15.62
C PRO A 28 8.46 28.38 -16.70
N ARG A 29 7.68 27.62 -17.46
CA ARG A 29 8.16 26.89 -18.65
C ARG A 29 7.42 27.40 -19.88
N ILE A 30 8.11 27.37 -21.03
CA ILE A 30 7.54 27.72 -22.32
C ILE A 30 7.43 26.46 -23.17
N ILE A 31 6.30 26.25 -23.81
CA ILE A 31 6.08 25.18 -24.78
C ILE A 31 5.37 25.72 -26.00
N LYS A 32 5.78 25.26 -27.18
CA LYS A 32 5.08 25.55 -28.43
C LYS A 32 3.99 24.52 -28.66
N ARG A 33 2.73 24.97 -28.79
CA ARG A 33 1.57 24.13 -29.12
C ARG A 33 0.94 24.65 -30.41
N ARG A 34 1.14 23.94 -31.53
CA ARG A 34 0.71 24.36 -32.88
C ARG A 34 1.26 25.75 -33.20
N ASN A 35 0.41 26.76 -33.33
CA ASN A 35 0.78 28.15 -33.64
C ASN A 35 0.85 29.09 -32.43
N HIS A 36 0.82 28.54 -31.20
CA HIS A 36 0.86 29.31 -29.96
C HIS A 36 2.06 28.93 -29.11
N TYR A 37 2.57 29.88 -28.36
CA TYR A 37 3.52 29.69 -27.30
C TYR A 37 2.78 29.79 -25.97
N VAL A 38 2.96 28.80 -25.10
CA VAL A 38 2.29 28.72 -23.81
C VAL A 38 3.33 28.81 -22.71
N VAL A 39 3.21 29.84 -21.89
CA VAL A 39 3.97 29.96 -20.64
C VAL A 39 3.13 29.34 -19.53
N TYR A 40 3.70 28.39 -18.78
CA TYR A 40 2.94 27.71 -17.76
C TYR A 40 3.71 27.48 -16.46
N LEU A 41 2.98 27.46 -15.35
CA LEU A 41 3.44 27.03 -14.04
C LEU A 41 2.90 25.61 -13.77
N LYS A 42 3.81 24.70 -13.37
CA LYS A 42 3.46 23.29 -13.13
C LYS A 42 3.29 22.99 -11.63
N LYS A 43 4.13 23.60 -10.78
CA LYS A 43 4.11 23.34 -9.35
C LYS A 43 2.86 23.96 -8.72
N SER A 44 2.15 23.16 -7.92
CA SER A 44 0.88 23.55 -7.32
C SER A 44 1.00 24.78 -6.42
N ASP A 45 2.05 24.81 -5.59
CA ASP A 45 2.30 25.94 -4.69
C ASP A 45 2.56 27.23 -5.47
N GLN A 46 3.34 27.17 -6.56
CA GLN A 46 3.60 28.32 -7.42
C GLN A 46 2.32 28.83 -8.11
N ILE A 47 1.37 27.95 -8.42
CA ILE A 47 0.07 28.36 -9.00
C ILE A 47 -0.74 29.11 -7.95
N ALA A 48 -0.84 28.58 -6.74
CA ALA A 48 -1.55 29.24 -5.64
C ALA A 48 -0.93 30.61 -5.31
N ASP A 49 0.39 30.68 -5.20
CA ASP A 49 1.11 31.92 -4.92
C ASP A 49 0.94 32.96 -6.05
N PHE A 50 0.91 32.50 -7.30
CA PHE A 50 0.67 33.38 -8.44
C PHE A 50 -0.77 33.93 -8.45
N LEU A 51 -1.77 33.11 -8.11
CA LEU A 51 -3.15 33.57 -7.97
C LEU A 51 -3.29 34.60 -6.86
N LYS A 52 -2.64 34.38 -5.71
CA LYS A 52 -2.60 35.36 -4.60
C LYS A 52 -1.95 36.68 -5.05
N LEU A 53 -0.85 36.61 -5.78
CA LEU A 53 -0.15 37.80 -6.31
C LEU A 53 -1.04 38.61 -7.24
N LEU A 54 -1.87 37.96 -8.05
CA LEU A 54 -2.82 38.61 -8.95
C LEU A 54 -4.05 39.19 -8.21
N GLY A 55 -4.19 38.96 -6.91
CA GLY A 55 -5.38 39.34 -6.16
C GLY A 55 -6.62 38.50 -6.50
N ALA A 56 -6.45 37.37 -7.16
CA ALA A 56 -7.53 36.45 -7.53
C ALA A 56 -7.90 35.52 -6.39
N SER A 57 -8.34 36.08 -5.26
CA SER A 57 -8.57 35.33 -4.01
C SER A 57 -9.59 34.20 -4.17
N ASP A 58 -10.70 34.44 -4.86
CA ASP A 58 -11.74 33.44 -5.06
C ASP A 58 -11.23 32.27 -5.89
N CYS A 59 -10.53 32.54 -7.00
CA CYS A 59 -9.90 31.50 -7.82
C CYS A 59 -8.82 30.73 -7.04
N CYS A 60 -8.11 31.41 -6.13
CA CYS A 60 -7.13 30.75 -5.28
C CYS A 60 -7.81 29.77 -4.30
N LEU A 61 -8.91 30.17 -3.68
CA LEU A 61 -9.69 29.28 -2.78
C LEU A 61 -10.25 28.08 -3.54
N GLU A 62 -10.90 28.30 -4.68
CA GLU A 62 -11.37 27.19 -5.53
C GLU A 62 -10.25 26.21 -5.94
N TYR A 63 -9.08 26.77 -6.29
CA TYR A 63 -7.92 25.96 -6.65
C TYR A 63 -7.42 25.10 -5.47
N GLU A 64 -7.33 25.68 -4.28
CA GLU A 64 -6.92 24.95 -3.07
C GLU A 64 -7.95 23.88 -2.66
N ASP A 65 -9.24 24.16 -2.79
CA ASP A 65 -10.31 23.17 -2.55
C ASP A 65 -10.19 21.96 -3.48
N VAL A 66 -9.96 22.21 -4.78
CA VAL A 66 -9.72 21.12 -5.75
C VAL A 66 -8.46 20.35 -5.41
N ARG A 67 -7.40 21.02 -4.94
CA ARG A 67 -6.15 20.40 -4.51
C ARG A 67 -6.34 19.51 -3.29
N ILE A 68 -6.99 20.01 -2.25
CA ILE A 68 -7.31 19.27 -1.02
C ILE A 68 -8.13 18.02 -1.33
N ASN A 69 -9.19 18.17 -2.12
CA ASN A 69 -10.03 17.04 -2.52
C ASN A 69 -9.27 15.97 -3.31
N ARG A 70 -8.36 16.39 -4.21
CA ARG A 70 -7.49 15.47 -4.96
C ARG A 70 -6.54 14.70 -4.04
N ASP A 71 -5.90 15.40 -3.10
CA ASP A 71 -4.95 14.79 -2.17
C ASP A 71 -5.68 13.84 -1.20
N TYR A 72 -6.86 14.21 -0.74
CA TYR A 72 -7.72 13.35 0.05
C TYR A 72 -8.07 12.05 -0.69
N ASN A 73 -8.62 12.17 -1.91
CA ASN A 73 -8.99 11.01 -2.72
C ASN A 73 -7.79 10.12 -3.06
N ASN A 74 -6.63 10.71 -3.35
CA ASN A 74 -5.41 9.96 -3.63
C ASN A 74 -4.92 9.18 -2.40
N ASN A 75 -5.01 9.78 -1.21
CA ASN A 75 -4.63 9.11 0.03
C ASN A 75 -5.59 8.00 0.39
N ASP A 76 -6.89 8.22 0.24
CA ASP A 76 -7.93 7.21 0.47
C ASP A 76 -7.78 6.01 -0.47
N ASN A 77 -7.61 6.26 -1.78
CA ASN A 77 -7.34 5.22 -2.76
C ASN A 77 -6.06 4.41 -2.44
N ARG A 78 -4.98 5.09 -2.00
CA ARG A 78 -3.75 4.41 -1.60
C ARG A 78 -3.96 3.52 -0.38
N LEU A 79 -4.70 4.01 0.62
CA LEU A 79 -5.02 3.24 1.83
C LEU A 79 -5.84 2.01 1.46
N GLN A 80 -6.85 2.17 0.62
CA GLN A 80 -7.70 1.08 0.17
C GLN A 80 -6.89 0.02 -0.58
N ILE A 81 -6.07 0.42 -1.57
CA ILE A 81 -5.21 -0.51 -2.31
C ILE A 81 -4.26 -1.28 -1.39
N CYS A 82 -3.67 -0.59 -0.38
CA CYS A 82 -2.81 -1.25 0.61
C CYS A 82 -3.58 -2.26 1.46
N THR A 83 -4.79 -1.91 1.89
CA THR A 83 -5.66 -2.77 2.71
C THR A 83 -6.07 -4.02 1.93
N ASP A 84 -6.53 -3.84 0.69
CA ASP A 84 -6.93 -4.94 -0.19
C ASP A 84 -5.76 -5.88 -0.50
N ALA A 85 -4.57 -5.32 -0.79
CA ALA A 85 -3.37 -6.10 -1.03
C ALA A 85 -2.94 -6.91 0.22
N ASN A 86 -3.07 -6.33 1.42
CA ASN A 86 -2.77 -7.01 2.68
C ASN A 86 -3.78 -8.13 2.96
N MET A 87 -5.06 -7.85 2.75
CA MET A 87 -6.13 -8.85 2.89
C MET A 87 -5.91 -10.03 1.93
N PHE A 88 -5.64 -9.74 0.64
CA PHE A 88 -5.36 -10.75 -0.36
C PHE A 88 -4.17 -11.65 0.03
N ARG A 89 -3.06 -11.07 0.49
CA ARG A 89 -1.89 -11.82 0.96
C ARG A 89 -2.21 -12.69 2.18
N THR A 90 -3.03 -12.18 3.10
CA THR A 90 -3.46 -12.92 4.28
C THR A 90 -4.28 -14.14 3.88
N VAL A 91 -5.26 -13.98 3.00
CA VAL A 91 -6.10 -15.08 2.49
C VAL A 91 -5.26 -16.12 1.74
N GLN A 92 -4.37 -15.69 0.82
CA GLN A 92 -3.49 -16.62 0.11
C GLN A 92 -2.56 -17.41 1.04
N SER A 93 -2.03 -16.72 2.08
CA SER A 93 -1.16 -17.36 3.06
C SER A 93 -1.95 -18.39 3.88
N ALA A 94 -3.15 -18.03 4.32
CA ALA A 94 -4.04 -18.91 5.06
C ALA A 94 -4.39 -20.16 4.25
N GLN A 95 -4.74 -20.00 2.98
CA GLN A 95 -5.09 -21.11 2.10
C GLN A 95 -3.94 -22.11 1.94
N LYS A 96 -2.71 -21.62 1.73
CA LYS A 96 -1.52 -22.49 1.66
C LYS A 96 -1.28 -23.24 2.98
N GLN A 97 -1.48 -22.58 4.12
CA GLN A 97 -1.35 -23.22 5.43
C GLN A 97 -2.39 -24.33 5.63
N ILE A 98 -3.63 -24.09 5.20
CA ILE A 98 -4.72 -25.07 5.26
C ILE A 98 -4.41 -26.26 4.36
N GLU A 99 -3.89 -26.05 3.16
CA GLU A 99 -3.45 -27.11 2.24
C GLU A 99 -2.33 -27.95 2.85
N ASP A 100 -1.33 -27.31 3.46
CA ASP A 100 -0.22 -27.99 4.13
C ASP A 100 -0.72 -28.84 5.32
N ILE A 101 -1.65 -28.30 6.12
CA ILE A 101 -2.25 -29.01 7.26
C ILE A 101 -3.09 -30.21 6.78
N LYS A 102 -3.95 -30.01 5.78
CA LYS A 102 -4.79 -31.07 5.21
C LYS A 102 -3.95 -32.19 4.62
N LEU A 103 -2.84 -31.88 3.96
CA LEU A 103 -1.92 -32.89 3.44
C LEU A 103 -1.33 -33.73 4.58
N ILE A 104 -0.84 -33.11 5.65
CA ILE A 104 -0.27 -33.83 6.79
C ILE A 104 -1.35 -34.68 7.46
N ASP A 105 -2.57 -34.14 7.61
CA ASP A 105 -3.70 -34.89 8.18
C ASP A 105 -4.03 -36.17 7.38
N GLN A 106 -4.04 -36.07 6.06
CA GLN A 106 -4.27 -37.20 5.15
C GLN A 106 -3.15 -38.25 5.22
N MET A 107 -1.89 -37.84 5.43
CA MET A 107 -0.74 -38.74 5.42
C MET A 107 -0.53 -39.46 6.75
N VAL A 108 -0.64 -38.75 7.85
CA VAL A 108 -0.26 -39.27 9.20
C VAL A 108 -1.27 -38.91 10.28
N GLY A 109 -2.28 -38.12 10.00
CA GLY A 109 -3.26 -37.58 10.95
C GLY A 109 -2.74 -36.38 11.74
N LEU A 110 -3.66 -35.48 12.11
CA LEU A 110 -3.34 -34.26 12.88
C LEU A 110 -2.67 -34.53 14.22
N LYS A 111 -2.91 -35.73 14.82
CA LYS A 111 -2.26 -36.12 16.07
C LYS A 111 -0.74 -36.25 15.95
N ASN A 112 -0.24 -36.52 14.75
CA ASN A 112 1.17 -36.74 14.46
C ASN A 112 1.84 -35.55 13.76
N ILE A 113 1.17 -34.39 13.71
CA ILE A 113 1.73 -33.16 13.08
C ILE A 113 2.98 -32.65 13.82
N GLY A 114 3.17 -33.02 15.05
CA GLY A 114 4.28 -32.63 15.90
C GLY A 114 3.86 -32.49 17.38
N ASN A 115 4.35 -31.45 18.04
CA ASN A 115 3.99 -31.20 19.44
C ASN A 115 2.56 -30.64 19.59
N ASP A 116 2.01 -30.65 20.80
CA ASP A 116 0.65 -30.20 21.11
C ASP A 116 0.37 -28.75 20.64
N LYS A 117 1.39 -27.87 20.62
CA LYS A 117 1.24 -26.50 20.16
C LYS A 117 1.02 -26.42 18.64
N LEU A 118 1.73 -27.25 17.87
CA LEU A 118 1.56 -27.32 16.41
C LEU A 118 0.19 -27.89 16.07
N LYS A 119 -0.23 -28.94 16.81
CA LYS A 119 -1.56 -29.54 16.66
C LYS A 119 -2.65 -28.50 16.93
N LEU A 120 -2.58 -27.81 18.06
CA LEU A 120 -3.55 -26.80 18.45
C LEU A 120 -3.61 -25.64 17.45
N LEU A 121 -2.45 -25.21 16.94
CA LEU A 121 -2.39 -24.19 15.91
C LEU A 121 -3.03 -24.66 14.59
N ALA A 122 -2.81 -25.91 14.20
CA ALA A 122 -3.42 -26.50 13.01
C ALA A 122 -4.95 -26.59 13.15
N GLU A 123 -5.45 -27.05 14.29
CA GLU A 123 -6.88 -27.07 14.58
C GLU A 123 -7.50 -25.67 14.53
N LEU A 124 -6.86 -24.68 15.18
CA LEU A 124 -7.31 -23.28 15.14
C LEU A 124 -7.32 -22.70 13.72
N ARG A 125 -6.34 -23.03 12.88
CA ARG A 125 -6.33 -22.56 11.48
C ARG A 125 -7.45 -23.19 10.67
N LEU A 126 -7.80 -24.44 10.88
CA LEU A 126 -8.92 -25.11 10.21
C LEU A 126 -10.28 -24.57 10.68
N GLU A 127 -10.39 -24.22 11.96
CA GLU A 127 -11.60 -23.63 12.55
C GLU A 127 -11.78 -22.15 12.10
N HIS A 128 -10.67 -21.40 11.98
CA HIS A 128 -10.66 -19.98 11.64
C HIS A 128 -9.86 -19.74 10.36
N GLU A 129 -10.39 -20.19 9.22
CA GLU A 129 -9.69 -20.18 7.92
C GLU A 129 -9.22 -18.78 7.48
N GLY A 130 -10.03 -17.72 7.75
CA GLY A 130 -9.73 -16.35 7.39
C GLY A 130 -8.90 -15.56 8.41
N ALA A 131 -8.63 -16.11 9.59
CA ALA A 131 -7.97 -15.37 10.66
C ALA A 131 -6.55 -14.95 10.28
N SER A 132 -6.17 -13.75 10.69
CA SER A 132 -4.81 -13.23 10.54
C SER A 132 -3.85 -13.95 11.50
N MET A 133 -2.54 -13.77 11.26
CA MET A 133 -1.51 -14.32 12.17
C MET A 133 -1.56 -13.72 13.59
N VAL A 134 -2.11 -12.53 13.74
CA VAL A 134 -2.27 -11.85 15.04
C VAL A 134 -3.43 -12.50 15.79
N GLU A 135 -4.58 -12.63 15.14
CA GLU A 135 -5.76 -13.29 15.72
C GLU A 135 -5.47 -14.73 16.13
N LEU A 136 -4.73 -15.49 15.31
CA LEU A 136 -4.30 -16.83 15.69
C LEU A 136 -3.35 -16.84 16.90
N ALA A 137 -2.48 -15.85 17.01
CA ALA A 137 -1.60 -15.74 18.17
C ALA A 137 -2.39 -15.45 19.46
N GLU A 138 -3.44 -14.62 19.35
CA GLU A 138 -4.36 -14.33 20.46
C GLU A 138 -5.17 -15.56 20.87
N LEU A 139 -5.77 -16.26 19.89
CA LEU A 139 -6.53 -17.49 20.13
C LEU A 139 -5.66 -18.59 20.76
N LEU A 140 -4.44 -18.76 20.24
CA LEU A 140 -3.49 -19.72 20.76
C LEU A 140 -3.01 -19.35 22.17
N SER A 141 -2.81 -18.05 22.42
CA SER A 141 -2.44 -17.54 23.74
C SER A 141 -3.55 -17.80 24.77
N ALA A 142 -4.80 -17.60 24.41
CA ALA A 142 -5.96 -17.86 25.26
C ALA A 142 -6.09 -19.37 25.62
N LYS A 143 -5.91 -20.26 24.63
CA LYS A 143 -6.00 -21.69 24.84
C LYS A 143 -4.83 -22.28 25.66
N LEU A 144 -3.63 -21.67 25.54
CA LEU A 144 -2.43 -22.15 26.25
C LEU A 144 -2.14 -21.41 27.56
N GLU A 145 -2.95 -20.41 27.91
CA GLU A 145 -2.75 -19.51 29.06
C GLU A 145 -1.33 -18.91 29.10
N LYS A 146 -0.77 -18.68 27.91
CA LYS A 146 0.59 -18.18 27.74
C LYS A 146 0.67 -17.25 26.55
N THR A 147 1.32 -16.10 26.70
CA THR A 147 1.54 -15.13 25.62
C THR A 147 2.32 -15.75 24.47
N ILE A 148 1.71 -15.81 23.31
CA ILE A 148 2.30 -16.28 22.05
C ILE A 148 2.39 -15.09 21.08
N SER A 149 3.57 -14.83 20.55
CA SER A 149 3.77 -13.75 19.58
C SER A 149 3.43 -14.19 18.16
N LYS A 150 3.09 -13.23 17.29
CA LYS A 150 2.95 -13.44 15.85
C LYS A 150 4.19 -14.12 15.23
N SER A 151 5.40 -13.79 15.72
CA SER A 151 6.64 -14.41 15.26
C SER A 151 6.69 -15.90 15.60
N SER A 152 6.24 -16.27 16.79
CA SER A 152 6.15 -17.66 17.21
C SER A 152 5.17 -18.47 16.35
N VAL A 153 3.99 -17.90 16.04
CA VAL A 153 3.02 -18.51 15.11
C VAL A 153 3.63 -18.71 13.72
N ASN A 154 4.38 -17.71 13.22
CA ASN A 154 5.10 -17.82 11.95
C ASN A 154 6.11 -18.98 11.95
N HIS A 155 6.88 -19.14 13.03
CA HIS A 155 7.81 -20.27 13.16
C HIS A 155 7.10 -21.63 13.15
N MET A 156 5.97 -21.73 13.85
CA MET A 156 5.17 -22.95 13.86
C MET A 156 4.62 -23.29 12.46
N PHE A 157 4.12 -22.30 11.70
CA PHE A 157 3.68 -22.55 10.32
C PHE A 157 4.82 -22.91 9.37
N ARG A 158 6.05 -22.40 9.60
CA ARG A 158 7.23 -22.84 8.84
C ARG A 158 7.52 -24.33 9.09
N ALA A 159 7.48 -24.77 10.34
CA ALA A 159 7.67 -26.18 10.68
C ALA A 159 6.58 -27.08 10.03
N ILE A 160 5.30 -26.66 10.06
CA ILE A 160 4.22 -27.35 9.35
C ILE A 160 4.50 -27.45 7.85
N LYS A 161 4.89 -26.33 7.22
CA LYS A 161 5.23 -26.28 5.80
C LYS A 161 6.41 -27.18 5.43
N GLU A 162 7.46 -27.22 6.26
CA GLU A 162 8.61 -28.10 6.05
C GLU A 162 8.22 -29.57 6.09
N LYS A 163 7.40 -29.97 7.06
CA LYS A 163 6.83 -31.31 7.13
C LYS A 163 5.95 -31.65 5.91
N ALA A 164 5.05 -30.74 5.51
CA ALA A 164 4.23 -30.92 4.32
C ALA A 164 5.08 -31.08 3.05
N ASN A 165 6.16 -30.31 2.92
CA ASN A 165 7.06 -30.43 1.78
C ASN A 165 7.85 -31.75 1.76
N ALA A 166 8.24 -32.28 2.89
CA ALA A 166 8.87 -33.59 2.98
C ALA A 166 7.91 -34.69 2.47
N TYR A 167 6.64 -34.67 2.92
CA TYR A 167 5.63 -35.61 2.39
C TYR A 167 5.37 -35.46 0.91
N ARG A 168 5.36 -34.22 0.35
CA ARG A 168 5.26 -34.02 -1.11
C ARG A 168 6.41 -34.63 -1.90
N LYS A 169 7.59 -34.74 -1.29
CA LYS A 169 8.79 -35.36 -1.91
C LYS A 169 8.86 -36.89 -1.69
N GLY A 170 7.93 -37.47 -0.93
CA GLY A 170 7.98 -38.88 -0.58
C GLY A 170 8.97 -39.21 0.55
N GLU A 171 9.45 -38.20 1.26
CA GLU A 171 10.32 -38.34 2.44
C GLU A 171 9.44 -38.44 3.70
N THR A 172 9.73 -39.39 4.57
CA THR A 172 9.13 -39.40 5.94
C THR A 172 9.94 -38.41 6.77
N PRO A 173 9.33 -37.29 7.26
CA PRO A 173 10.06 -36.37 8.12
C PRO A 173 10.47 -37.12 9.39
N ASN A 174 11.76 -37.04 9.73
CA ASN A 174 12.24 -37.54 11.04
C ASN A 174 11.59 -36.69 12.13
N ASP A 175 11.12 -37.35 13.19
CA ASP A 175 10.56 -36.77 14.42
C ASP A 175 11.54 -35.81 15.10
#